data_7db05e470d10c0699dbd723c26dc9fff
#
_entry.id   7db05e470d10c0699dbd723c26dc9fff
#
_cell.length_a   1.000
_cell.length_b   1.000
_cell.length_c   1.000
_cell.angle_alpha   90.00
_cell.angle_beta   90.00
_cell.angle_gamma   90.00
#
_symmetry.space_group_name_H-M   'P 1'
#
loop_
_entity.id
_entity.type
_entity.pdbx_description
1 polymer ?
#
loop_
_entity_poly.entity_id
_entity_poly.type
_entity_poly.pdbx_seq_one_letter_code
_entity_poly.pdbx_strand_id
1 'polypeptide(L)'
;MYKSTTTSIGSSLVVVLFLYFGLTIEEQDNYKNNILNYLEIFAQEENNVPVVKNSKITEFNGINYINIVNSQDINPNSFTVSIWFNTAMNVTGEIDNAILLNKGGFGSDRPGFNLNYGIWLNNREKIMGGFETSNGDDYFVTSQGSYADGLWHNAILTFDDVSNLLKLYIDGVETATNRPGIGTTPDTTGKQLIRLGANSLVENGRINGNYTGQLDDIQVWDYAFTKEQVANLFNTESKIPR
;
A
#
# COMPACT_ATOMS: atom_id res chain seq x y z
N MET A 1 41.71 28.85 3.63
CA MET A 1 41.36 28.18 2.34
C MET A 1 40.37 27.08 2.69
N TYR A 2 39.08 27.36 2.59
CA TYR A 2 38.00 26.42 2.97
C TYR A 2 37.63 25.59 1.76
N LYS A 3 37.65 24.26 1.89
CA LYS A 3 37.03 23.36 0.91
C LYS A 3 35.57 23.16 1.28
N SER A 4 34.68 23.65 0.45
CA SER A 4 33.25 23.29 0.52
C SER A 4 33.08 21.90 -0.12
N THR A 5 32.59 20.96 0.63
CA THR A 5 32.08 19.68 0.08
C THR A 5 30.60 19.85 -0.17
N THR A 6 30.20 19.95 -1.41
CA THR A 6 28.82 19.90 -1.86
C THR A 6 28.45 18.45 -2.11
N THR A 7 27.52 17.91 -1.33
CA THR A 7 26.89 16.63 -1.62
C THR A 7 25.53 16.93 -2.23
N SER A 8 25.34 16.58 -3.48
CA SER A 8 24.06 16.70 -4.18
C SER A 8 23.20 15.49 -3.82
N ILE A 9 22.09 15.71 -3.16
CA ILE A 9 21.01 14.72 -2.97
C ILE A 9 19.82 15.28 -3.73
N GLY A 10 19.47 14.65 -4.86
CA GLY A 10 18.34 15.08 -5.69
C GLY A 10 18.49 16.50 -6.24
N SER A 11 17.39 17.13 -6.64
CA SER A 11 17.35 18.49 -7.20
C SER A 11 17.42 19.61 -6.14
N SER A 12 17.69 19.30 -4.88
CA SER A 12 17.78 20.27 -3.79
C SER A 12 19.19 20.29 -3.18
N LEU A 13 19.85 21.44 -3.28
CA LEU A 13 21.15 21.69 -2.65
C LEU A 13 20.92 22.03 -1.17
N VAL A 14 21.22 21.10 -0.26
CA VAL A 14 21.23 21.37 1.17
C VAL A 14 22.63 21.82 1.59
N VAL A 15 22.81 23.11 1.89
CA VAL A 15 24.04 23.64 2.48
C VAL A 15 23.88 23.64 4.00
N VAL A 16 24.54 22.69 4.69
CA VAL A 16 24.62 22.71 6.15
C VAL A 16 25.88 23.46 6.55
N LEU A 17 25.72 24.68 7.04
CA LEU A 17 26.82 25.49 7.57
C LEU A 17 26.87 25.28 9.10
N PHE A 18 27.87 24.57 9.60
CA PHE A 18 28.14 24.49 11.03
C PHE A 18 29.03 25.67 11.46
N LEU A 19 28.45 26.63 12.15
CA LEU A 19 29.20 27.66 12.84
C LEU A 19 29.32 27.28 14.32
N TYR A 20 30.40 26.59 14.68
CA TYR A 20 30.74 26.24 16.05
C TYR A 20 31.44 27.40 16.77
N PHE A 21 30.76 28.49 17.04
CA PHE A 21 31.31 29.55 17.89
C PHE A 21 30.34 29.90 18.99
N GLY A 22 30.70 29.52 20.24
CA GLY A 22 30.10 30.06 21.44
C GLY A 22 28.92 29.31 22.04
N LEU A 23 28.56 28.13 21.51
CA LEU A 23 27.51 27.30 22.11
C LEU A 23 28.06 26.36 23.20
N THR A 24 27.31 26.18 24.26
CA THR A 24 27.60 25.16 25.28
C THR A 24 27.39 23.76 24.69
N ILE A 25 27.92 22.73 25.38
CA ILE A 25 27.76 21.31 24.93
C ILE A 25 26.26 20.94 24.79
N GLU A 26 25.43 21.41 25.74
CA GLU A 26 24.00 21.18 25.76
C GLU A 26 23.28 21.84 24.56
N GLU A 27 23.67 23.06 24.20
CA GLU A 27 23.14 23.74 23.00
C GLU A 27 23.59 23.07 21.71
N GLN A 28 24.83 22.54 21.66
CA GLN A 28 25.33 21.78 20.50
C GLN A 28 24.57 20.47 20.32
N ASP A 29 24.29 19.74 21.41
CA ASP A 29 23.52 18.49 21.35
C ASP A 29 22.05 18.75 20.96
N ASN A 30 21.45 19.82 21.44
CA ASN A 30 20.09 20.21 21.05
C ASN A 30 20.02 20.62 19.56
N TYR A 31 21.02 21.36 19.08
CA TYR A 31 21.11 21.74 17.66
C TYR A 31 21.32 20.53 16.75
N LYS A 32 22.19 19.61 17.17
CA LYS A 32 22.43 18.34 16.46
C LYS A 32 21.18 17.46 16.40
N ASN A 33 20.45 17.33 17.52
CA ASN A 33 19.22 16.56 17.56
C ASN A 33 18.11 17.20 16.72
N ASN A 34 18.00 18.52 16.68
CA ASN A 34 17.09 19.22 15.80
C ASN A 34 17.43 19.00 14.31
N ILE A 35 18.71 19.05 13.94
CA ILE A 35 19.15 18.79 12.56
C ILE A 35 18.90 17.33 12.19
N LEU A 36 19.20 16.37 13.05
CA LEU A 36 18.92 14.96 12.81
C LEU A 36 17.42 14.71 12.63
N ASN A 37 16.60 15.32 13.47
CA ASN A 37 15.13 15.23 13.34
C ASN A 37 14.64 15.88 12.03
N TYR A 38 15.19 17.02 11.61
CA TYR A 38 14.92 17.62 10.31
C TYR A 38 15.36 16.71 9.15
N LEU A 39 16.54 16.10 9.22
CA LEU A 39 17.04 15.19 8.19
C LEU A 39 16.21 13.91 8.12
N GLU A 40 15.73 13.38 9.25
CA GLU A 40 14.81 12.25 9.30
C GLU A 40 13.45 12.60 8.69
N ILE A 41 12.92 13.80 8.97
CA ILE A 41 11.67 14.29 8.36
C ILE A 41 11.84 14.44 6.84
N PHE A 42 12.94 15.05 6.37
CA PHE A 42 13.23 15.18 4.94
C PHE A 42 13.45 13.82 4.26
N ALA A 43 14.16 12.89 4.88
CA ALA A 43 14.34 11.54 4.37
C ALA A 43 13.01 10.76 4.31
N GLN A 44 12.09 11.00 5.25
CA GLN A 44 10.74 10.43 5.21
C GLN A 44 9.88 11.07 4.11
N GLU A 45 10.03 12.36 3.82
CA GLU A 45 9.31 13.03 2.73
C GLU A 45 9.81 12.57 1.34
N GLU A 46 11.12 12.39 1.13
CA GLU A 46 11.67 11.86 -0.14
C GLU A 46 11.26 10.40 -0.41
N ASN A 47 11.10 9.59 0.65
CA ASN A 47 10.66 8.19 0.53
C ASN A 47 9.13 8.02 0.46
N ASN A 48 8.35 9.11 0.55
CA ASN A 48 6.88 9.03 0.60
C ASN A 48 6.22 9.11 -0.78
N VAL A 49 6.99 8.90 -1.84
CA VAL A 49 6.44 8.87 -3.21
C VAL A 49 5.97 7.45 -3.54
N PRO A 50 4.68 7.25 -3.86
CA PRO A 50 4.18 5.94 -4.25
C PRO A 50 4.78 5.51 -5.59
N VAL A 51 5.11 4.23 -5.74
CA VAL A 51 5.55 3.63 -7.02
C VAL A 51 4.40 3.52 -8.02
N VAL A 52 3.15 3.55 -7.52
CA VAL A 52 1.92 3.71 -8.30
C VAL A 52 1.05 4.76 -7.65
N LYS A 53 0.50 5.67 -8.46
CA LYS A 53 -0.53 6.62 -8.04
C LYS A 53 -1.59 6.80 -9.12
N ASN A 54 -2.86 6.63 -8.74
CA ASN A 54 -4.02 6.96 -9.56
C ASN A 54 -5.03 7.71 -8.68
N SER A 55 -5.19 9.00 -8.89
CA SER A 55 -6.05 9.90 -8.12
C SER A 55 -7.25 10.34 -8.97
N LYS A 56 -8.02 9.37 -9.46
CA LYS A 56 -9.21 9.62 -10.25
C LYS A 56 -10.33 8.69 -9.81
N ILE A 57 -11.45 9.27 -9.38
CA ILE A 57 -12.67 8.50 -9.12
C ILE A 57 -13.05 7.72 -10.37
N THR A 58 -13.14 6.42 -10.24
CA THR A 58 -13.54 5.51 -11.31
C THR A 58 -14.68 4.65 -10.84
N GLU A 59 -15.72 4.56 -11.70
CA GLU A 59 -16.89 3.72 -11.46
C GLU A 59 -16.72 2.33 -12.08
N PHE A 60 -17.06 1.31 -11.32
CA PHE A 60 -17.05 -0.10 -11.69
C PHE A 60 -18.47 -0.65 -11.65
N ASN A 61 -18.85 -1.36 -12.70
CA ASN A 61 -20.22 -1.86 -12.91
C ASN A 61 -20.32 -3.39 -12.87
N GLY A 62 -19.31 -4.06 -12.34
CA GLY A 62 -19.24 -5.53 -12.30
C GLY A 62 -18.78 -6.19 -13.60
N ILE A 63 -18.36 -5.41 -14.59
CA ILE A 63 -17.88 -5.92 -15.90
C ILE A 63 -16.53 -5.29 -16.27
N ASN A 64 -16.38 -3.97 -16.04
CA ASN A 64 -15.19 -3.24 -16.38
C ASN A 64 -14.08 -3.43 -15.32
N TYR A 65 -12.85 -3.30 -15.78
CA TYR A 65 -11.65 -3.29 -14.94
C TYR A 65 -10.59 -2.35 -15.54
N ILE A 66 -9.60 -1.98 -14.73
CA ILE A 66 -8.47 -1.17 -15.19
C ILE A 66 -7.17 -1.93 -14.93
N ASN A 67 -6.29 -2.00 -15.93
CA ASN A 67 -4.91 -2.42 -15.76
C ASN A 67 -4.02 -1.19 -15.59
N ILE A 68 -3.20 -1.17 -14.56
CA ILE A 68 -2.16 -0.16 -14.39
C ILE A 68 -0.99 -0.51 -15.30
N VAL A 69 -0.78 0.30 -16.32
CA VAL A 69 0.31 0.09 -17.29
C VAL A 69 1.68 0.21 -16.61
N ASN A 70 2.67 -0.53 -17.12
CA ASN A 70 4.04 -0.55 -16.60
C ASN A 70 4.17 -1.04 -15.14
N SER A 71 3.17 -1.76 -14.63
CA SER A 71 3.20 -2.29 -13.25
C SER A 71 3.67 -3.74 -13.14
N GLN A 72 4.05 -4.37 -14.25
CA GLN A 72 4.45 -5.79 -14.26
C GLN A 72 5.67 -6.12 -13.41
N ASP A 73 6.55 -5.17 -13.20
CA ASP A 73 7.78 -5.32 -12.43
C ASP A 73 7.71 -4.74 -11.00
N ILE A 74 6.52 -4.29 -10.56
CA ILE A 74 6.29 -3.77 -9.22
C ILE A 74 5.93 -4.94 -8.28
N ASN A 75 6.96 -5.66 -7.82
CA ASN A 75 6.85 -6.86 -6.99
C ASN A 75 7.69 -6.71 -5.71
N PRO A 76 7.32 -5.82 -4.78
CA PRO A 76 8.07 -5.61 -3.55
C PRO A 76 7.92 -6.79 -2.57
N ASN A 77 8.94 -6.98 -1.71
CA ASN A 77 8.87 -7.89 -0.56
C ASN A 77 8.06 -7.26 0.57
N SER A 78 8.35 -6.00 0.90
CA SER A 78 7.54 -5.18 1.80
C SER A 78 6.72 -4.19 0.99
N PHE A 79 5.49 -3.91 1.42
CA PHE A 79 4.61 -3.02 0.67
C PHE A 79 3.63 -2.25 1.54
N THR A 80 3.12 -1.17 0.97
CA THR A 80 1.88 -0.50 1.40
C THR A 80 0.98 -0.32 0.19
N VAL A 81 -0.28 -0.68 0.33
CA VAL A 81 -1.33 -0.43 -0.66
C VAL A 81 -2.42 0.39 -0.01
N SER A 82 -2.77 1.53 -0.57
CA SER A 82 -3.90 2.37 -0.15
C SER A 82 -4.91 2.50 -1.26
N ILE A 83 -6.19 2.44 -0.92
CA ILE A 83 -7.29 2.62 -1.84
C ILE A 83 -8.51 3.19 -1.11
N TRP A 84 -9.13 4.19 -1.71
CA TRP A 84 -10.46 4.63 -1.32
C TRP A 84 -11.51 3.90 -2.14
N PHE A 85 -12.57 3.46 -1.47
CA PHE A 85 -13.65 2.72 -2.11
C PHE A 85 -15.01 3.15 -1.58
N ASN A 86 -16.03 3.06 -2.43
CA ASN A 86 -17.42 3.22 -2.08
C ASN A 86 -18.23 2.12 -2.77
N THR A 87 -18.96 1.33 -2.00
CA THR A 87 -19.81 0.25 -2.54
C THR A 87 -21.01 -0.03 -1.64
N ALA A 88 -22.11 -0.41 -2.26
CA ALA A 88 -23.25 -1.06 -1.61
C ALA A 88 -23.42 -2.48 -2.19
N MET A 89 -22.34 -3.07 -2.70
CA MET A 89 -22.36 -4.37 -3.37
C MET A 89 -22.58 -5.48 -2.34
N ASN A 90 -23.59 -6.31 -2.58
CA ASN A 90 -23.73 -7.58 -1.88
C ASN A 90 -23.00 -8.66 -2.70
N VAL A 91 -21.89 -9.17 -2.16
CA VAL A 91 -21.11 -10.24 -2.80
C VAL A 91 -21.84 -11.58 -2.59
N THR A 92 -22.51 -12.06 -3.63
CA THR A 92 -23.29 -13.30 -3.61
C THR A 92 -22.94 -14.20 -4.78
N GLY A 93 -23.14 -15.51 -4.62
CA GLY A 93 -22.98 -16.49 -5.71
C GLY A 93 -21.65 -17.22 -5.65
N GLU A 94 -21.21 -17.71 -6.81
CA GLU A 94 -19.95 -18.46 -6.97
C GLU A 94 -18.69 -17.56 -6.79
N ILE A 95 -18.86 -16.26 -6.69
CA ILE A 95 -17.79 -15.28 -6.51
C ILE A 95 -17.78 -14.87 -5.04
N ASP A 96 -16.90 -15.50 -4.27
CA ASP A 96 -16.76 -15.18 -2.84
C ASP A 96 -16.05 -13.85 -2.56
N ASN A 97 -15.46 -13.23 -3.58
CA ASN A 97 -14.62 -12.03 -3.44
C ASN A 97 -14.86 -11.03 -4.58
N ALA A 98 -15.02 -9.75 -4.24
CA ALA A 98 -15.02 -8.63 -5.19
C ALA A 98 -13.70 -7.85 -5.05
N ILE A 99 -12.88 -7.87 -6.08
CA ILE A 99 -11.52 -7.35 -6.04
C ILE A 99 -11.53 -5.82 -6.19
N LEU A 100 -10.99 -5.10 -5.21
CA LEU A 100 -10.73 -3.68 -5.33
C LEU A 100 -9.44 -3.47 -6.12
N LEU A 101 -8.36 -4.11 -5.68
CA LEU A 101 -7.05 -4.09 -6.32
C LEU A 101 -6.35 -5.43 -6.07
N ASN A 102 -5.66 -5.97 -7.09
CA ASN A 102 -4.67 -7.02 -6.88
C ASN A 102 -3.55 -7.01 -7.92
N LYS A 103 -2.46 -7.66 -7.59
CA LYS A 103 -1.37 -8.04 -8.47
C LYS A 103 -1.06 -9.53 -8.27
N GLY A 104 -1.11 -10.29 -9.35
CA GLY A 104 -1.20 -11.74 -9.27
C GLY A 104 -2.64 -12.19 -9.04
N GLY A 105 -2.89 -13.45 -8.79
CA GLY A 105 -4.24 -13.96 -8.68
C GLY A 105 -4.38 -15.07 -7.66
N PHE A 106 -5.62 -15.38 -7.34
CA PHE A 106 -5.98 -16.46 -6.45
C PHE A 106 -6.05 -17.80 -7.18
N GLY A 107 -5.69 -18.89 -6.49
CA GLY A 107 -6.01 -20.26 -6.91
C GLY A 107 -5.10 -20.84 -7.98
N SER A 108 -3.94 -20.25 -8.21
CA SER A 108 -2.99 -20.77 -9.18
C SER A 108 -1.91 -21.67 -8.58
N ASP A 109 -1.49 -21.43 -7.34
CA ASP A 109 -0.45 -22.12 -6.56
C ASP A 109 0.85 -22.39 -7.38
N ARG A 110 1.19 -21.44 -8.26
CA ARG A 110 2.36 -21.52 -9.13
C ARG A 110 3.20 -20.27 -9.00
N PRO A 111 4.54 -20.40 -8.86
CA PRO A 111 5.43 -19.24 -8.84
C PRO A 111 5.17 -18.31 -10.03
N GLY A 112 5.08 -17.01 -9.77
CA GLY A 112 4.83 -15.98 -10.76
C GLY A 112 3.35 -15.76 -11.12
N PHE A 113 2.42 -16.53 -10.54
CA PHE A 113 0.98 -16.36 -10.73
C PHE A 113 0.23 -16.09 -9.42
N ASN A 114 0.87 -16.36 -8.30
CA ASN A 114 0.31 -16.15 -6.97
C ASN A 114 0.12 -14.66 -6.67
N LEU A 115 -0.70 -14.36 -5.67
CA LEU A 115 -1.00 -12.99 -5.27
C LEU A 115 0.22 -12.33 -4.65
N ASN A 116 0.83 -11.36 -5.32
CA ASN A 116 1.89 -10.55 -4.72
C ASN A 116 1.33 -9.63 -3.63
N TYR A 117 0.19 -9.00 -3.88
CA TYR A 117 -0.63 -8.26 -2.91
C TYR A 117 -2.03 -8.01 -3.46
N GLY A 118 -3.00 -7.85 -2.56
CA GLY A 118 -4.35 -7.50 -2.96
C GLY A 118 -5.24 -7.06 -1.80
N ILE A 119 -6.30 -6.32 -2.17
CA ILE A 119 -7.40 -5.90 -1.29
C ILE A 119 -8.71 -6.23 -1.98
N TRP A 120 -9.63 -6.87 -1.27
CA TRP A 120 -10.93 -7.28 -1.80
C TRP A 120 -12.04 -7.25 -0.74
N LEU A 121 -13.28 -7.19 -1.21
CA LEU A 121 -14.49 -7.35 -0.40
C LEU A 121 -14.94 -8.82 -0.46
N ASN A 122 -15.19 -9.45 0.69
CA ASN A 122 -15.68 -10.82 0.74
C ASN A 122 -17.22 -10.89 0.82
N ASN A 123 -17.76 -12.11 0.81
CA ASN A 123 -19.21 -12.39 0.89
C ASN A 123 -19.89 -12.03 2.23
N ARG A 124 -19.14 -11.45 3.17
CA ARG A 124 -19.65 -10.90 4.44
C ARG A 124 -19.48 -9.40 4.50
N GLU A 125 -19.28 -8.77 3.33
CA GLU A 125 -19.07 -7.32 3.20
C GLU A 125 -17.86 -6.80 3.98
N LYS A 126 -16.92 -7.69 4.32
CA LYS A 126 -15.69 -7.35 5.03
C LYS A 126 -14.56 -7.12 4.05
N ILE A 127 -13.69 -6.17 4.38
CA ILE A 127 -12.47 -5.97 3.62
C ILE A 127 -11.43 -7.01 4.05
N MET A 128 -10.88 -7.68 3.07
CA MET A 128 -9.74 -8.57 3.22
C MET A 128 -8.54 -8.04 2.45
N GLY A 129 -7.36 -8.43 2.86
CA GLY A 129 -6.13 -8.14 2.13
C GLY A 129 -5.02 -9.08 2.52
N GLY A 130 -4.02 -9.19 1.64
CA GLY A 130 -2.87 -10.04 1.91
C GLY A 130 -2.09 -10.41 0.66
N PHE A 131 -1.36 -11.51 0.76
CA PHE A 131 -0.48 -12.04 -0.29
C PHE A 131 -0.39 -13.56 -0.21
N GLU A 132 0.12 -14.16 -1.27
CA GLU A 132 0.54 -15.57 -1.35
C GLU A 132 2.05 -15.66 -1.55
N THR A 133 2.67 -16.69 -0.99
CA THR A 133 4.08 -17.00 -1.24
C THR A 133 4.26 -17.64 -2.61
N SER A 134 5.50 -17.77 -3.07
CA SER A 134 5.81 -18.50 -4.31
C SER A 134 5.41 -19.99 -4.28
N ASN A 135 5.16 -20.55 -3.09
CA ASN A 135 4.68 -21.92 -2.91
C ASN A 135 3.15 -22.02 -2.84
N GLY A 136 2.43 -20.89 -2.89
CA GLY A 136 0.97 -20.84 -2.76
C GLY A 136 0.45 -20.81 -1.33
N ASP A 137 1.31 -20.52 -0.32
CA ASP A 137 0.84 -20.35 1.05
C ASP A 137 0.16 -18.98 1.22
N ASP A 138 -1.05 -18.98 1.76
CA ASP A 138 -1.90 -17.81 1.95
C ASP A 138 -1.60 -17.07 3.26
N TYR A 139 -1.45 -15.75 3.18
CA TYR A 139 -1.36 -14.86 4.35
C TYR A 139 -2.33 -13.69 4.19
N PHE A 140 -3.47 -13.79 4.86
CA PHE A 140 -4.56 -12.82 4.76
C PHE A 140 -4.94 -12.24 6.12
N VAL A 141 -5.53 -11.05 6.07
CA VAL A 141 -6.17 -10.34 7.18
C VAL A 141 -7.58 -9.95 6.77
N THR A 142 -8.51 -9.90 7.74
CA THR A 142 -9.92 -9.58 7.50
C THR A 142 -10.36 -8.53 8.49
N SER A 143 -11.01 -7.47 8.01
CA SER A 143 -11.58 -6.41 8.85
C SER A 143 -12.61 -6.95 9.85
N GLN A 144 -12.76 -6.25 10.99
CA GLN A 144 -13.77 -6.62 11.98
C GLN A 144 -15.18 -6.23 11.52
N GLY A 145 -15.33 -5.01 10.95
CA GLY A 145 -16.57 -4.47 10.42
C GLY A 145 -16.87 -4.88 8.98
N SER A 146 -18.10 -4.60 8.53
CA SER A 146 -18.55 -4.65 7.15
C SER A 146 -18.57 -3.24 6.59
N TYR A 147 -18.27 -3.07 5.28
CA TYR A 147 -18.03 -1.76 4.65
C TYR A 147 -18.69 -1.64 3.26
N ALA A 148 -19.77 -2.38 3.01
CA ALA A 148 -20.59 -2.24 1.81
C ALA A 148 -21.85 -1.41 2.09
N ASP A 149 -21.70 -0.27 2.74
CA ASP A 149 -22.79 0.60 3.22
C ASP A 149 -23.08 1.80 2.30
N GLY A 150 -22.37 1.91 1.16
CA GLY A 150 -22.51 3.01 0.20
C GLY A 150 -21.77 4.28 0.62
N LEU A 151 -20.96 4.24 1.65
CA LEU A 151 -20.11 5.36 2.06
C LEU A 151 -18.68 5.19 1.54
N TRP A 152 -17.92 6.29 1.53
CA TRP A 152 -16.51 6.25 1.22
C TRP A 152 -15.69 5.77 2.42
N HIS A 153 -14.87 4.75 2.20
CA HIS A 153 -13.90 4.20 3.15
C HIS A 153 -12.51 4.15 2.56
N ASN A 154 -11.49 4.24 3.40
CA ASN A 154 -10.11 4.02 3.01
C ASN A 154 -9.61 2.69 3.57
N ALA A 155 -9.08 1.83 2.72
CA ALA A 155 -8.39 0.61 3.10
C ALA A 155 -6.89 0.76 2.86
N ILE A 156 -6.08 0.50 3.89
CA ILE A 156 -4.61 0.47 3.79
C ILE A 156 -4.12 -0.89 4.26
N LEU A 157 -3.41 -1.59 3.39
CA LEU A 157 -2.76 -2.86 3.68
C LEU A 157 -1.25 -2.64 3.71
N THR A 158 -0.57 -3.08 4.78
CA THR A 158 0.88 -3.00 4.89
C THR A 158 1.46 -4.37 5.19
N PHE A 159 2.57 -4.73 4.57
CA PHE A 159 3.40 -5.87 4.95
C PHE A 159 4.85 -5.44 5.07
N ASP A 160 5.46 -5.78 6.20
CA ASP A 160 6.88 -5.57 6.50
C ASP A 160 7.56 -6.94 6.65
N ASP A 161 8.44 -7.28 5.72
CA ASP A 161 9.16 -8.55 5.67
C ASP A 161 10.24 -8.69 6.75
N VAL A 162 10.68 -7.56 7.35
CA VAL A 162 11.66 -7.56 8.46
C VAL A 162 10.98 -7.90 9.78
N SER A 163 9.86 -7.25 10.10
CA SER A 163 9.09 -7.53 11.33
C SER A 163 8.10 -8.69 11.16
N ASN A 164 7.88 -9.14 9.93
CA ASN A 164 6.87 -10.14 9.55
C ASN A 164 5.47 -9.76 10.04
N LEU A 165 5.05 -8.53 9.76
CA LEU A 165 3.76 -8.01 10.13
C LEU A 165 2.95 -7.63 8.89
N LEU A 166 1.83 -8.33 8.71
CA LEU A 166 0.79 -7.97 7.76
C LEU A 166 -0.35 -7.29 8.54
N LYS A 167 -0.72 -6.06 8.15
CA LYS A 167 -1.72 -5.27 8.84
C LYS A 167 -2.72 -4.66 7.87
N LEU A 168 -3.98 -4.61 8.31
CA LEU A 168 -5.07 -3.92 7.61
C LEU A 168 -5.58 -2.77 8.47
N TYR A 169 -5.69 -1.61 7.86
CA TYR A 169 -6.30 -0.42 8.43
C TYR A 169 -7.51 -0.05 7.61
N ILE A 170 -8.60 0.32 8.28
CA ILE A 170 -9.77 0.93 7.65
C ILE A 170 -9.99 2.28 8.31
N ASP A 171 -10.13 3.32 7.49
CA ASP A 171 -10.31 4.71 7.93
C ASP A 171 -9.25 5.16 8.94
N GLY A 172 -7.99 4.78 8.69
CA GLY A 172 -6.84 5.09 9.53
C GLY A 172 -6.71 4.26 10.82
N VAL A 173 -7.64 3.33 11.08
CA VAL A 173 -7.66 2.48 12.28
C VAL A 173 -7.24 1.06 11.96
N GLU A 174 -6.24 0.53 12.69
CA GLU A 174 -5.83 -0.89 12.57
C GLU A 174 -6.99 -1.82 12.96
N THR A 175 -7.45 -2.66 12.01
CA THR A 175 -8.59 -3.56 12.21
C THR A 175 -8.18 -5.02 12.29
N ALA A 176 -7.04 -5.37 11.70
CA ALA A 176 -6.54 -6.76 11.70
C ALA A 176 -5.01 -6.80 11.54
N THR A 177 -4.41 -7.81 12.15
CA THR A 177 -2.97 -8.12 12.04
C THR A 177 -2.78 -9.63 11.90
N ASN A 178 -1.88 -10.03 11.00
CA ASN A 178 -1.35 -11.38 10.89
C ASN A 178 0.17 -11.32 11.01
N ARG A 179 0.77 -12.39 11.54
CA ARG A 179 2.23 -12.53 11.65
C ARG A 179 2.66 -13.79 10.91
N PRO A 180 2.97 -13.68 9.61
CA PRO A 180 3.64 -14.76 8.89
C PRO A 180 4.93 -15.21 9.58
N GLY A 181 5.40 -16.42 9.28
CA GLY A 181 6.66 -16.90 9.82
C GLY A 181 7.86 -16.09 9.32
N ILE A 182 8.96 -16.11 10.07
CA ILE A 182 10.21 -15.43 9.69
C ILE A 182 10.68 -15.93 8.30
N GLY A 183 11.01 -14.99 7.41
CA GLY A 183 11.44 -15.27 6.04
C GLY A 183 10.30 -15.52 5.05
N THR A 184 9.03 -15.37 5.48
CA THR A 184 7.89 -15.38 4.57
C THR A 184 7.89 -14.11 3.73
N THR A 185 7.79 -14.25 2.40
CA THR A 185 7.71 -13.13 1.46
C THR A 185 6.63 -13.39 0.42
N PRO A 186 6.02 -12.34 -0.15
CA PRO A 186 5.12 -12.45 -1.29
C PRO A 186 5.78 -13.13 -2.50
N ASP A 187 4.98 -13.67 -3.42
CA ASP A 187 5.48 -14.08 -4.73
C ASP A 187 5.88 -12.86 -5.56
N THR A 188 7.19 -12.58 -5.60
CA THR A 188 7.76 -11.42 -6.30
C THR A 188 8.14 -11.72 -7.75
N THR A 189 7.81 -12.90 -8.27
CA THR A 189 8.25 -13.34 -9.60
C THR A 189 7.21 -13.08 -10.70
N GLY A 190 6.00 -12.66 -10.32
CA GLY A 190 4.87 -12.43 -11.23
C GLY A 190 5.05 -11.27 -12.20
N LYS A 191 4.49 -11.42 -13.40
CA LYS A 191 4.50 -10.40 -14.47
C LYS A 191 3.11 -9.85 -14.78
N GLN A 192 2.10 -10.19 -13.97
CA GLN A 192 0.76 -9.64 -14.10
C GLN A 192 0.80 -8.13 -13.84
N LEU A 193 -0.08 -7.40 -14.51
CA LEU A 193 -0.32 -6.00 -14.20
C LEU A 193 -1.11 -5.88 -12.90
N ILE A 194 -0.92 -4.79 -12.18
CA ILE A 194 -1.87 -4.40 -11.14
C ILE A 194 -3.21 -4.15 -11.82
N ARG A 195 -4.27 -4.75 -11.29
CA ARG A 195 -5.63 -4.59 -11.79
C ARG A 195 -6.55 -4.04 -10.70
N LEU A 196 -7.44 -3.16 -11.12
CA LEU A 196 -8.52 -2.60 -10.32
C LEU A 196 -9.84 -3.19 -10.78
N GLY A 197 -10.72 -3.52 -9.86
CA GLY A 197 -12.10 -3.91 -10.12
C GLY A 197 -12.31 -5.36 -10.58
N ALA A 198 -11.24 -6.15 -10.71
CA ALA A 198 -11.33 -7.59 -11.03
C ALA A 198 -10.00 -8.30 -10.75
N ASN A 199 -10.00 -9.63 -10.74
CA ASN A 199 -8.78 -10.42 -10.56
C ASN A 199 -7.78 -10.19 -11.70
N SER A 200 -6.51 -9.98 -11.38
CA SER A 200 -5.46 -9.73 -12.37
C SER A 200 -5.02 -11.02 -13.10
N LEU A 201 -5.23 -12.17 -12.48
CA LEU A 201 -5.04 -13.45 -13.12
C LEU A 201 -6.29 -13.79 -13.96
N VAL A 202 -6.06 -14.23 -15.19
CA VAL A 202 -7.11 -14.71 -16.09
C VAL A 202 -7.01 -16.23 -16.19
N GLU A 203 -7.94 -16.93 -15.54
CA GLU A 203 -8.01 -18.38 -15.61
C GLU A 203 -9.01 -18.82 -16.68
N ASN A 204 -8.58 -19.75 -17.54
CA ASN A 204 -9.42 -20.31 -18.62
C ASN A 204 -10.13 -19.23 -19.46
N GLY A 205 -9.50 -18.07 -19.65
CA GLY A 205 -10.05 -16.93 -20.40
C GLY A 205 -11.17 -16.18 -19.68
N ARG A 206 -11.41 -16.46 -18.40
CA ARG A 206 -12.42 -15.77 -17.59
C ARG A 206 -11.77 -14.84 -16.56
N ILE A 207 -12.28 -13.61 -16.50
CA ILE A 207 -12.00 -12.65 -15.44
C ILE A 207 -13.08 -12.84 -14.39
N ASN A 208 -12.69 -12.96 -13.14
CA ASN A 208 -13.57 -13.13 -11.98
C ASN A 208 -13.31 -12.04 -10.93
N GLY A 209 -14.05 -12.08 -9.81
CA GLY A 209 -13.88 -11.14 -8.70
C GLY A 209 -14.30 -9.71 -9.06
N ASN A 210 -15.29 -9.56 -9.94
CA ASN A 210 -15.71 -8.26 -10.46
C ASN A 210 -16.34 -7.39 -9.36
N TYR A 211 -15.83 -6.17 -9.21
CA TYR A 211 -16.29 -5.18 -8.26
C TYR A 211 -17.37 -4.28 -8.87
N THR A 212 -18.32 -3.87 -8.03
CA THR A 212 -19.31 -2.83 -8.36
C THR A 212 -19.23 -1.72 -7.32
N GLY A 213 -19.02 -0.48 -7.75
CA GLY A 213 -18.87 0.67 -6.87
C GLY A 213 -17.85 1.66 -7.44
N GLN A 214 -17.30 2.50 -6.60
CA GLN A 214 -16.32 3.52 -6.99
C GLN A 214 -14.99 3.27 -6.26
N LEU A 215 -13.89 3.51 -6.96
CA LEU A 215 -12.53 3.49 -6.42
C LEU A 215 -11.85 4.84 -6.70
N ASP A 216 -11.00 5.28 -5.77
CA ASP A 216 -10.24 6.53 -5.87
C ASP A 216 -8.91 6.44 -5.11
N ASP A 217 -8.01 7.38 -5.39
CA ASP A 217 -6.72 7.56 -4.70
C ASP A 217 -5.96 6.24 -4.44
N ILE A 218 -5.78 5.45 -5.52
CA ILE A 218 -5.03 4.20 -5.46
C ILE A 218 -3.54 4.52 -5.42
N GLN A 219 -2.86 4.03 -4.40
CA GLN A 219 -1.43 4.22 -4.23
C GLN A 219 -0.76 2.92 -3.77
N VAL A 220 0.44 2.66 -4.28
CA VAL A 220 1.27 1.52 -3.90
C VAL A 220 2.68 2.03 -3.61
N TRP A 221 3.25 1.58 -2.50
CA TRP A 221 4.64 1.82 -2.10
C TRP A 221 5.37 0.48 -1.95
N ASP A 222 6.65 0.48 -2.21
CA ASP A 222 7.55 -0.68 -2.12
C ASP A 222 8.18 -0.83 -0.72
N TYR A 223 7.54 -0.30 0.30
CA TYR A 223 7.89 -0.43 1.70
C TYR A 223 6.65 -0.37 2.60
N ALA A 224 6.77 -0.89 3.82
CA ALA A 224 5.69 -0.89 4.79
C ALA A 224 5.59 0.46 5.53
N PHE A 225 4.39 1.02 5.59
CA PHE A 225 4.11 2.21 6.40
C PHE A 225 4.06 1.87 7.87
N THR A 226 4.59 2.78 8.68
CA THR A 226 4.34 2.81 10.12
C THR A 226 2.90 3.23 10.40
N LYS A 227 2.41 2.97 11.61
CA LYS A 227 1.08 3.42 12.04
C LYS A 227 0.89 4.94 11.91
N GLU A 228 1.95 5.72 12.17
CA GLU A 228 1.92 7.18 12.03
C GLU A 228 1.80 7.62 10.58
N GLN A 229 2.52 6.96 9.65
CA GLN A 229 2.42 7.23 8.22
C GLN A 229 1.02 6.90 7.69
N VAL A 230 0.42 5.78 8.12
CA VAL A 230 -0.97 5.43 7.81
C VAL A 230 -1.94 6.52 8.28
N ALA A 231 -1.83 6.95 9.53
CA ALA A 231 -2.69 7.99 10.10
C ALA A 231 -2.53 9.33 9.35
N ASN A 232 -1.30 9.70 8.99
CA ASN A 232 -1.01 10.92 8.26
C ASN A 232 -1.59 10.89 6.84
N LEU A 233 -1.44 9.77 6.12
CA LEU A 233 -2.03 9.58 4.80
C LEU A 233 -3.55 9.72 4.86
N PHE A 234 -4.21 8.96 5.73
CA PHE A 234 -5.67 9.02 5.90
C PHE A 234 -6.14 10.43 6.25
N ASN A 235 -5.51 11.10 7.24
CA ASN A 235 -5.89 12.46 7.65
C ASN A 235 -5.71 13.50 6.54
N THR A 236 -4.77 13.29 5.64
CA THR A 236 -4.54 14.18 4.49
C THR A 236 -5.60 13.95 3.41
N GLU A 237 -5.86 12.71 3.05
CA GLU A 237 -6.77 12.34 1.96
C GLU A 237 -8.25 12.45 2.34
N SER A 238 -8.61 12.23 3.61
CA SER A 238 -10.00 12.36 4.09
C SER A 238 -10.57 13.79 3.98
N LYS A 239 -9.71 14.79 3.78
CA LYS A 239 -10.10 16.19 3.55
C LYS A 239 -10.41 16.50 2.09
N ILE A 240 -10.11 15.57 1.17
CA ILE A 240 -10.36 15.74 -0.26
C ILE A 240 -11.82 15.32 -0.52
N PRO A 241 -12.67 16.22 -1.10
CA PRO A 241 -14.04 15.85 -1.44
C PRO A 241 -14.07 14.73 -2.50
N ARG A 242 -14.92 13.75 -2.30
CA ARG A 242 -15.20 12.62 -3.22
C ARG A 242 -16.65 12.57 -3.63
#